data_b955f41bac8076fae8da0cfda8ab9e38
#
_entry.id   b955f41bac8076fae8da0cfda8ab9e38
#
_cell.length_a   1.000
_cell.length_b   1.000
_cell.length_c   1.000
_cell.angle_alpha   90.00
_cell.angle_beta   90.00
_cell.angle_gamma   90.00
#
_symmetry.space_group_name_H-M   'P 1'
#
loop_
_entity.id
_entity.type
_entity.pdbx_description
1 polymer ?
#
loop_
_entity_poly.entity_id
_entity_poly.type
_entity_poly.pdbx_seq_one_letter_code
_entity_poly.pdbx_strand_id
1 'polypeptide(L)'
;ATSMIYVYSKSTSITSLADLQIGSQLAVDFQIVATTREVMESVIESVGLSTTYDKLLDTIDITNPSGSHILEIKVKNPDPQLAADISNALADELRARIASVMNTDEPSMVSRATVPIRPVSPSVKKNAALGGLALFVLLAGIFVVTYLLDDTIKDEEDVRNYLGLNVLGEVSAENPGKKKARIG
;
A
#
# COMPACT_ATOMS: atom_id res chain seq x y z
N ALA A 1 8.84 10.13 5.38
CA ALA A 1 9.73 11.05 4.69
C ALA A 1 10.44 10.34 3.54
N THR A 2 10.91 11.10 2.56
CA THR A 2 11.58 10.52 1.38
C THR A 2 12.74 11.42 0.98
N SER A 3 13.94 10.83 0.82
CA SER A 3 15.11 11.46 0.21
C SER A 3 15.50 10.72 -1.07
N MET A 4 16.21 11.39 -1.97
CA MET A 4 16.65 10.83 -3.24
C MET A 4 18.10 11.20 -3.51
N ILE A 5 18.91 10.22 -3.90
CA ILE A 5 20.29 10.39 -4.34
C ILE A 5 20.44 9.92 -5.76
N TYR A 6 21.30 10.61 -6.51
CA TYR A 6 21.64 10.26 -7.90
C TYR A 6 22.97 9.53 -7.89
N VAL A 7 22.93 8.27 -8.26
CA VAL A 7 24.12 7.42 -8.34
C VAL A 7 24.71 7.55 -9.74
N TYR A 8 25.82 8.24 -9.84
CA TYR A 8 26.51 8.50 -11.11
C TYR A 8 27.93 7.95 -11.07
N SER A 9 28.31 7.22 -12.14
CA SER A 9 29.71 6.84 -12.34
C SER A 9 30.37 7.89 -13.24
N LYS A 10 31.34 8.63 -12.71
CA LYS A 10 32.02 9.71 -13.40
C LYS A 10 32.99 9.25 -14.49
N SER A 11 33.14 7.95 -14.68
CA SER A 11 34.24 7.39 -15.52
C SER A 11 33.91 7.26 -17.00
N THR A 12 32.70 7.60 -17.46
CA THR A 12 32.36 7.43 -18.87
C THR A 12 31.44 8.54 -19.34
N SER A 13 31.88 9.26 -20.40
CA SER A 13 30.94 10.04 -21.21
C SER A 13 29.84 9.08 -21.70
N ILE A 14 28.59 9.37 -21.35
CA ILE A 14 27.42 8.55 -21.71
C ILE A 14 27.35 8.50 -23.25
N THR A 15 27.88 7.42 -23.82
CA THR A 15 27.95 7.23 -25.29
C THR A 15 27.29 5.94 -25.75
N SER A 16 26.84 5.07 -24.81
CA SER A 16 26.25 3.78 -25.18
C SER A 16 25.07 3.36 -24.29
N LEU A 17 24.18 2.54 -24.86
CA LEU A 17 23.11 1.87 -24.13
C LEU A 17 23.63 0.98 -22.97
N ALA A 18 24.89 0.52 -23.07
CA ALA A 18 25.53 -0.26 -22.02
C ALA A 18 25.76 0.56 -20.74
N ASP A 19 26.07 1.86 -20.87
CA ASP A 19 26.29 2.74 -19.72
C ASP A 19 25.00 2.97 -18.91
N LEU A 20 23.85 2.98 -19.58
CA LEU A 20 22.54 3.08 -18.94
C LEU A 20 22.20 1.82 -18.12
N GLN A 21 22.59 0.64 -18.62
CA GLN A 21 22.35 -0.62 -17.88
C GLN A 21 23.28 -0.74 -16.66
N ILE A 22 24.53 -0.29 -16.78
CA ILE A 22 25.48 -0.31 -15.66
C ILE A 22 24.99 0.59 -14.51
N GLY A 23 24.49 1.78 -14.80
CA GLY A 23 24.01 2.70 -13.76
C GLY A 23 22.77 2.18 -13.01
N SER A 24 21.85 1.49 -13.69
CA SER A 24 20.70 0.88 -13.04
C SER A 24 21.10 -0.31 -12.17
N GLN A 25 22.09 -1.10 -12.57
CA GLN A 25 22.62 -2.20 -11.77
C GLN A 25 23.33 -1.68 -10.52
N LEU A 26 24.14 -0.63 -10.65
CA LEU A 26 24.79 0.01 -9.49
C LEU A 26 23.79 0.50 -8.45
N ALA A 27 22.64 1.05 -8.88
CA ALA A 27 21.61 1.48 -7.93
C ALA A 27 21.02 0.30 -7.15
N VAL A 28 20.88 -0.88 -7.76
CA VAL A 28 20.48 -2.11 -7.07
C VAL A 28 21.57 -2.58 -6.07
N ASP A 29 22.83 -2.53 -6.48
CA ASP A 29 23.94 -2.92 -5.60
C ASP A 29 24.02 -1.99 -4.38
N PHE A 30 23.80 -0.71 -4.56
CA PHE A 30 23.79 0.26 -3.46
C PHE A 30 22.56 0.14 -2.54
N GLN A 31 21.46 -0.38 -3.03
CA GLN A 31 20.33 -0.74 -2.16
C GLN A 31 20.77 -1.79 -1.13
N ILE A 32 21.58 -2.78 -1.55
CA ILE A 32 22.14 -3.79 -0.64
C ILE A 32 23.11 -3.14 0.35
N VAL A 33 24.01 -2.28 -0.12
CA VAL A 33 24.96 -1.57 0.76
C VAL A 33 24.22 -0.74 1.81
N ALA A 34 23.16 -0.04 1.42
CA ALA A 34 22.36 0.80 2.32
C ALA A 34 21.71 0.01 3.45
N THR A 35 21.43 -1.28 3.26
CA THR A 35 20.81 -2.14 4.26
C THR A 35 21.84 -2.88 5.14
N THR A 36 23.12 -2.62 4.96
CA THR A 36 24.16 -3.23 5.82
C THR A 36 24.08 -2.75 7.26
N ARG A 37 24.49 -3.62 8.19
CA ARG A 37 24.50 -3.31 9.62
C ARG A 37 25.34 -2.05 9.94
N GLU A 38 26.50 -1.94 9.29
CA GLU A 38 27.41 -0.80 9.51
C GLU A 38 26.76 0.55 9.18
N VAL A 39 26.07 0.64 8.04
CA VAL A 39 25.37 1.87 7.63
C VAL A 39 24.21 2.18 8.56
N MET A 40 23.42 1.17 8.94
CA MET A 40 22.28 1.35 9.83
C MET A 40 22.70 1.73 11.26
N GLU A 41 23.76 1.13 11.79
CA GLU A 41 24.29 1.48 13.12
C GLU A 41 24.89 2.90 13.13
N SER A 42 25.56 3.31 12.06
CA SER A 42 26.03 4.70 11.90
C SER A 42 24.87 5.70 11.91
N VAL A 43 23.75 5.37 11.23
CA VAL A 43 22.55 6.21 11.26
C VAL A 43 21.91 6.26 12.64
N ILE A 44 21.83 5.12 13.35
CA ILE A 44 21.31 5.05 14.72
C ILE A 44 22.11 6.00 15.64
N GLU A 45 23.44 5.95 15.52
CA GLU A 45 24.33 6.78 16.33
C GLU A 45 24.23 8.27 15.96
N SER A 46 24.24 8.60 14.66
CA SER A 46 24.22 10.00 14.19
C SER A 46 22.92 10.74 14.52
N VAL A 47 21.78 10.02 14.51
CA VAL A 47 20.47 10.58 14.85
C VAL A 47 20.16 10.44 16.36
N GLY A 48 20.95 9.64 17.10
CA GLY A 48 20.74 9.39 18.53
C GLY A 48 19.51 8.54 18.82
N LEU A 49 19.26 7.52 17.98
CA LEU A 49 18.08 6.67 18.12
C LEU A 49 18.25 5.60 19.21
N SER A 50 17.23 5.41 20.03
CA SER A 50 17.14 4.28 20.98
C SER A 50 16.47 3.07 20.33
N THR A 51 17.04 2.57 19.25
CA THR A 51 16.46 1.44 18.47
C THR A 51 17.55 0.44 18.09
N THR A 52 17.14 -0.72 17.60
CA THR A 52 18.05 -1.76 17.09
C THR A 52 18.08 -1.74 15.57
N TYR A 53 19.13 -2.31 14.98
CA TYR A 53 19.28 -2.49 13.54
C TYR A 53 18.01 -3.05 12.88
N ASP A 54 17.49 -4.17 13.38
CA ASP A 54 16.34 -4.85 12.77
C ASP A 54 15.08 -3.97 12.76
N LYS A 55 14.84 -3.27 13.88
CA LYS A 55 13.68 -2.36 13.99
C LYS A 55 13.81 -1.14 13.08
N LEU A 56 15.03 -0.62 12.91
CA LEU A 56 15.24 0.50 11.98
C LEU A 56 15.03 0.03 10.55
N LEU A 57 15.57 -1.12 10.18
CA LEU A 57 15.45 -1.69 8.84
C LEU A 57 13.99 -1.89 8.43
N ASP A 58 13.12 -2.35 9.34
CA ASP A 58 11.68 -2.52 9.09
C ASP A 58 10.93 -1.22 8.77
N THR A 59 11.50 -0.09 9.15
CA THR A 59 10.91 1.24 8.89
C THR A 59 11.40 1.89 7.61
N ILE A 60 12.42 1.31 6.98
CA ILE A 60 13.10 1.87 5.81
C ILE A 60 12.74 1.03 4.57
N ASP A 61 12.41 1.75 3.51
CA ASP A 61 12.18 1.16 2.19
C ASP A 61 13.07 1.89 1.17
N ILE A 62 14.00 1.16 0.58
CA ILE A 62 14.97 1.70 -0.37
C ILE A 62 14.65 1.09 -1.74
N THR A 63 14.33 1.95 -2.70
CA THR A 63 13.90 1.51 -4.03
C THR A 63 14.63 2.28 -5.12
N ASN A 64 14.77 1.61 -6.27
CA ASN A 64 15.22 2.24 -7.50
C ASN A 64 14.03 2.38 -8.45
N PRO A 65 13.45 3.58 -8.60
CA PRO A 65 12.32 3.79 -9.48
C PRO A 65 12.67 3.51 -10.95
N SER A 66 11.94 2.57 -11.57
CA SER A 66 12.00 2.31 -13.02
C SER A 66 13.39 2.02 -13.59
N GLY A 67 14.30 1.41 -12.81
CA GLY A 67 15.67 1.16 -13.26
C GLY A 67 16.47 2.43 -13.59
N SER A 68 16.13 3.53 -12.94
CA SER A 68 16.83 4.81 -13.06
C SER A 68 18.17 4.80 -12.29
N HIS A 69 18.96 5.86 -12.42
CA HIS A 69 20.14 6.09 -11.60
C HIS A 69 19.80 6.72 -10.23
N ILE A 70 18.52 6.76 -9.87
CA ILE A 70 18.05 7.37 -8.62
C ILE A 70 17.81 6.26 -7.61
N LEU A 71 18.32 6.45 -6.41
CA LEU A 71 17.99 5.67 -5.25
C LEU A 71 17.04 6.49 -4.36
N GLU A 72 15.84 5.97 -4.15
CA GLU A 72 14.81 6.58 -3.33
C GLU A 72 14.80 5.92 -1.96
N ILE A 73 14.97 6.70 -0.90
CA ILE A 73 14.99 6.26 0.50
C ILE A 73 13.73 6.76 1.19
N LYS A 74 12.83 5.85 1.50
CA LYS A 74 11.57 6.13 2.23
C LYS A 74 11.69 5.66 3.66
N VAL A 75 11.39 6.54 4.60
CA VAL A 75 11.36 6.22 6.03
C VAL A 75 9.96 6.42 6.58
N LYS A 76 9.47 5.42 7.32
CA LYS A 76 8.19 5.43 8.01
C LYS A 76 8.44 5.54 9.51
N ASN A 77 7.98 6.62 10.11
CA ASN A 77 8.07 6.84 11.56
C ASN A 77 6.80 7.57 12.02
N PRO A 78 6.30 7.29 13.24
CA PRO A 78 5.21 8.05 13.84
C PRO A 78 5.53 9.54 13.99
N ASP A 79 6.78 9.86 14.29
CA ASP A 79 7.28 11.23 14.33
C ASP A 79 7.74 11.67 12.92
N PRO A 80 7.09 12.67 12.30
CA PRO A 80 7.42 13.12 10.97
C PRO A 80 8.79 13.82 10.89
N GLN A 81 9.24 14.51 11.97
CA GLN A 81 10.56 15.12 12.01
C GLN A 81 11.64 14.04 12.04
N LEU A 82 11.50 13.06 12.92
CA LEU A 82 12.43 11.95 13.04
C LEU A 82 12.51 11.12 11.74
N ALA A 83 11.38 10.96 11.03
CA ALA A 83 11.37 10.31 9.74
C ALA A 83 12.22 11.04 8.70
N ALA A 84 12.18 12.39 8.70
CA ALA A 84 12.99 13.20 7.79
C ALA A 84 14.49 13.16 8.18
N ASP A 85 14.79 13.22 9.47
CA ASP A 85 16.16 13.18 9.99
C ASP A 85 16.83 11.82 9.68
N ILE A 86 16.14 10.71 9.92
CA ILE A 86 16.63 9.36 9.57
C ILE A 86 16.85 9.24 8.06
N SER A 87 15.89 9.69 7.24
CA SER A 87 16.00 9.61 5.77
C SER A 87 17.19 10.40 5.24
N ASN A 88 17.45 11.59 5.80
CA ASN A 88 18.57 12.43 5.40
C ASN A 88 19.91 11.87 5.90
N ALA A 89 19.97 11.40 7.16
CA ALA A 89 21.17 10.80 7.72
C ALA A 89 21.59 9.55 6.94
N LEU A 90 20.62 8.69 6.58
CA LEU A 90 20.87 7.51 5.77
C LEU A 90 21.37 7.87 4.36
N ALA A 91 20.79 8.90 3.74
CA ALA A 91 21.23 9.37 2.44
C ALA A 91 22.68 9.92 2.48
N ASP A 92 23.02 10.69 3.51
CA ASP A 92 24.37 11.25 3.67
C ASP A 92 25.40 10.14 3.96
N GLU A 93 25.08 9.19 4.85
CA GLU A 93 25.94 8.02 5.16
C GLU A 93 26.16 7.14 3.92
N LEU A 94 25.09 6.85 3.19
CA LEU A 94 25.17 6.05 1.97
C LEU A 94 26.03 6.72 0.91
N ARG A 95 25.92 8.05 0.71
CA ARG A 95 26.75 8.81 -0.21
C ARG A 95 28.24 8.71 0.15
N ALA A 96 28.56 8.87 1.41
CA ALA A 96 29.94 8.76 1.91
C ALA A 96 30.47 7.33 1.73
N ARG A 97 29.64 6.31 1.99
CA ARG A 97 30.02 4.89 1.83
C ARG A 97 30.26 4.53 0.37
N ILE A 98 29.38 4.97 -0.54
CA ILE A 98 29.55 4.78 -1.99
C ILE A 98 30.86 5.41 -2.46
N ALA A 99 31.12 6.65 -2.08
CA ALA A 99 32.36 7.36 -2.43
C ALA A 99 33.60 6.59 -1.96
N SER A 100 33.57 6.09 -0.74
CA SER A 100 34.67 5.30 -0.14
C SER A 100 34.89 3.97 -0.87
N VAL A 101 33.81 3.20 -1.12
CA VAL A 101 33.89 1.88 -1.75
C VAL A 101 34.33 1.97 -3.21
N MET A 102 33.81 2.94 -3.94
CA MET A 102 34.13 3.14 -5.37
C MET A 102 35.36 4.01 -5.62
N ASN A 103 35.94 4.60 -4.58
CA ASN A 103 37.01 5.59 -4.68
C ASN A 103 36.72 6.71 -5.69
N THR A 104 35.52 7.27 -5.58
CA THR A 104 34.99 8.34 -6.45
C THR A 104 34.47 9.50 -5.61
N ASP A 105 34.02 10.58 -6.29
CA ASP A 105 33.28 11.64 -5.62
C ASP A 105 31.94 11.13 -5.07
N GLU A 106 31.43 11.77 -4.03
CA GLU A 106 30.13 11.42 -3.46
C GLU A 106 29.00 11.61 -4.47
N PRO A 107 28.03 10.67 -4.51
CA PRO A 107 26.81 10.82 -5.29
C PRO A 107 26.05 12.11 -4.99
N SER A 108 25.43 12.70 -6.00
CA SER A 108 24.69 13.95 -5.82
C SER A 108 23.37 13.73 -5.09
N MET A 109 23.08 14.60 -4.10
CA MET A 109 21.76 14.65 -3.47
C MET A 109 20.77 15.29 -4.45
N VAL A 110 19.74 14.54 -4.87
CA VAL A 110 18.67 15.04 -5.74
C VAL A 110 17.62 15.79 -4.92
N SER A 111 17.19 15.19 -3.81
CA SER A 111 16.20 15.77 -2.91
C SER A 111 16.46 15.34 -1.47
N ARG A 112 16.48 16.29 -0.55
CA ARG A 112 16.44 15.98 0.88
C ARG A 112 15.02 15.70 1.33
N ALA A 113 14.90 14.80 2.30
CA ALA A 113 13.62 14.55 2.95
C ALA A 113 13.16 15.80 3.68
N THR A 114 11.93 16.17 3.45
CA THR A 114 11.21 17.20 4.20
C THR A 114 10.21 16.58 5.15
N VAL A 115 9.84 17.29 6.19
CA VAL A 115 8.85 16.84 7.17
C VAL A 115 7.51 16.64 6.47
N PRO A 116 6.95 15.41 6.44
CA PRO A 116 5.70 15.15 5.75
C PRO A 116 4.52 15.79 6.47
N ILE A 117 3.69 16.53 5.72
CA ILE A 117 2.50 17.22 6.24
C ILE A 117 1.33 16.26 6.42
N ARG A 118 1.34 15.11 5.72
CA ARG A 118 0.24 14.14 5.73
C ARG A 118 0.76 12.74 6.04
N PRO A 119 0.06 11.97 6.90
CA PRO A 119 0.42 10.58 7.15
C PRO A 119 0.15 9.73 5.91
N VAL A 120 1.05 8.78 5.61
CA VAL A 120 0.90 7.81 4.53
C VAL A 120 0.20 6.52 4.98
N SER A 121 0.14 6.27 6.29
CA SER A 121 -0.50 5.09 6.90
C SER A 121 -1.11 5.47 8.25
N PRO A 122 -2.26 4.87 8.63
CA PRO A 122 -3.08 3.93 7.86
C PRO A 122 -3.87 4.62 6.74
N SER A 123 -4.06 3.92 5.61
CA SER A 123 -4.88 4.42 4.50
C SER A 123 -6.36 4.22 4.80
N VAL A 124 -7.04 5.27 5.28
CA VAL A 124 -8.48 5.23 5.62
C VAL A 124 -9.32 4.72 4.45
N LYS A 125 -9.00 5.13 3.22
CA LYS A 125 -9.72 4.69 2.01
C LYS A 125 -9.59 3.19 1.77
N LYS A 126 -8.38 2.62 1.92
CA LYS A 126 -8.15 1.17 1.74
C LYS A 126 -8.85 0.36 2.83
N ASN A 127 -8.76 0.82 4.09
CA ASN A 127 -9.40 0.14 5.21
C ASN A 127 -10.93 0.21 5.12
N ALA A 128 -11.49 1.35 4.72
CA ALA A 128 -12.93 1.50 4.49
C ALA A 128 -13.43 0.60 3.34
N ALA A 129 -12.69 0.51 2.24
CA ALA A 129 -13.02 -0.37 1.12
C ALA A 129 -12.99 -1.85 1.54
N LEU A 130 -11.96 -2.26 2.30
CA LEU A 130 -11.82 -3.63 2.80
C LEU A 130 -12.94 -3.98 3.78
N GLY A 131 -13.25 -3.08 4.73
CA GLY A 131 -14.35 -3.24 5.68
C GLY A 131 -15.71 -3.29 4.99
N GLY A 132 -15.93 -2.42 3.99
CA GLY A 132 -17.15 -2.42 3.18
C GLY A 132 -17.34 -3.73 2.40
N LEU A 133 -16.26 -4.25 1.80
CA LEU A 133 -16.31 -5.53 1.09
C LEU A 133 -16.62 -6.70 2.04
N ALA A 134 -15.98 -6.74 3.20
CA ALA A 134 -16.24 -7.77 4.20
C ALA A 134 -17.70 -7.75 4.69
N LEU A 135 -18.24 -6.56 4.97
CA LEU A 135 -19.64 -6.40 5.35
C LEU A 135 -20.60 -6.82 4.23
N PHE A 136 -20.30 -6.46 2.99
CA PHE A 136 -21.10 -6.87 1.83
C PHE A 136 -21.17 -8.39 1.69
N VAL A 137 -20.03 -9.09 1.80
CA VAL A 137 -19.99 -10.56 1.72
C VAL A 137 -20.80 -11.19 2.86
N LEU A 138 -20.70 -10.63 4.07
CA LEU A 138 -21.45 -11.12 5.23
C LEU A 138 -22.97 -10.95 5.02
N LEU A 139 -23.41 -9.77 4.58
CA LEU A 139 -24.84 -9.51 4.33
C LEU A 139 -25.37 -10.36 3.17
N ALA A 140 -24.60 -10.52 2.10
CA ALA A 140 -24.97 -11.40 0.98
C ALA A 140 -25.12 -12.87 1.45
N GLY A 141 -24.21 -13.34 2.30
CA GLY A 141 -24.30 -14.68 2.89
C GLY A 141 -25.55 -14.86 3.75
N ILE A 142 -25.87 -13.90 4.61
CA ILE A 142 -27.10 -13.92 5.42
C ILE A 142 -28.33 -13.94 4.50
N PHE A 143 -28.34 -13.12 3.46
CA PHE A 143 -29.46 -13.07 2.50
C PHE A 143 -29.66 -14.40 1.76
N VAL A 144 -28.57 -15.02 1.31
CA VAL A 144 -28.63 -16.34 0.66
C VAL A 144 -29.15 -17.40 1.63
N VAL A 145 -28.67 -17.42 2.89
CA VAL A 145 -29.14 -18.38 3.89
C VAL A 145 -30.61 -18.18 4.21
N THR A 146 -31.08 -16.94 4.40
CA THR A 146 -32.50 -16.66 4.63
C THR A 146 -33.37 -17.03 3.44
N TYR A 147 -32.87 -16.82 2.21
CA TYR A 147 -33.58 -17.23 1.00
C TYR A 147 -33.70 -18.76 0.85
N LEU A 148 -32.62 -19.49 1.19
CA LEU A 148 -32.63 -20.95 1.13
C LEU A 148 -33.48 -21.61 2.24
N LEU A 149 -33.64 -20.91 3.39
CA LEU A 149 -34.48 -21.38 4.50
C LEU A 149 -35.92 -20.89 4.45
N ASP A 150 -36.27 -20.09 3.42
CA ASP A 150 -37.65 -19.60 3.22
C ASP A 150 -38.48 -20.65 2.49
N ASP A 151 -39.04 -21.60 3.25
CA ASP A 151 -39.95 -22.63 2.79
C ASP A 151 -41.39 -22.11 2.60
N THR A 152 -41.57 -20.81 2.51
CA THR A 152 -42.90 -20.20 2.36
C THR A 152 -43.42 -20.40 0.94
N ILE A 153 -44.55 -21.10 0.81
CA ILE A 153 -45.27 -21.26 -0.42
C ILE A 153 -45.83 -19.88 -0.85
N LYS A 154 -45.35 -19.34 -1.94
CA LYS A 154 -45.71 -17.99 -2.44
C LYS A 154 -46.54 -18.02 -3.72
N ASP A 155 -46.31 -19.00 -4.57
CA ASP A 155 -46.93 -19.12 -5.89
C ASP A 155 -47.63 -20.45 -6.12
N GLU A 156 -48.54 -20.51 -7.11
CA GLU A 156 -49.24 -21.73 -7.50
C GLU A 156 -48.27 -22.86 -7.93
N GLU A 157 -47.14 -22.51 -8.52
CA GLU A 157 -46.09 -23.46 -8.90
C GLU A 157 -45.47 -24.16 -7.72
N ASP A 158 -45.31 -23.48 -6.58
CA ASP A 158 -44.78 -24.05 -5.35
C ASP A 158 -45.70 -25.12 -4.78
N VAL A 159 -47.02 -24.88 -4.79
CA VAL A 159 -48.04 -25.84 -4.35
C VAL A 159 -47.99 -27.10 -5.22
N ARG A 160 -47.85 -26.94 -6.54
CA ARG A 160 -47.79 -28.03 -7.49
C ARG A 160 -46.51 -28.86 -7.36
N ASN A 161 -45.36 -28.17 -7.20
CA ASN A 161 -44.07 -28.82 -7.16
C ASN A 161 -43.77 -29.49 -5.80
N TYR A 162 -44.19 -28.89 -4.68
CA TYR A 162 -43.92 -29.41 -3.35
C TYR A 162 -45.01 -30.34 -2.81
N LEU A 163 -46.26 -30.08 -3.13
CA LEU A 163 -47.39 -30.87 -2.63
C LEU A 163 -48.01 -31.83 -3.67
N GLY A 164 -47.65 -31.68 -4.94
CA GLY A 164 -48.21 -32.52 -6.03
C GLY A 164 -49.70 -32.32 -6.24
N LEU A 165 -50.29 -31.22 -5.76
CA LEU A 165 -51.70 -30.93 -5.81
C LEU A 165 -52.03 -29.94 -6.94
N ASN A 166 -53.14 -30.16 -7.64
CA ASN A 166 -53.64 -29.19 -8.61
C ASN A 166 -54.35 -28.04 -7.88
N VAL A 167 -53.91 -26.81 -8.12
CA VAL A 167 -54.59 -25.62 -7.64
C VAL A 167 -55.90 -25.41 -8.35
N LEU A 168 -57.00 -25.37 -7.63
CA LEU A 168 -58.34 -25.21 -8.19
C LEU A 168 -58.79 -23.75 -8.30
N GLY A 169 -58.06 -22.85 -7.70
CA GLY A 169 -58.27 -21.40 -7.82
C GLY A 169 -57.47 -20.62 -6.76
N GLU A 170 -57.13 -19.38 -7.11
CA GLU A 170 -56.44 -18.41 -6.27
C GLU A 170 -57.44 -17.40 -5.68
N VAL A 171 -57.42 -17.19 -4.40
CA VAL A 171 -58.17 -16.12 -3.76
C VAL A 171 -57.24 -15.03 -3.38
N SER A 172 -57.28 -13.94 -4.13
CA SER A 172 -56.45 -12.75 -3.87
C SER A 172 -56.87 -12.12 -2.55
N ALA A 173 -55.94 -12.01 -1.61
CA ALA A 173 -56.17 -11.29 -0.36
C ALA A 173 -56.31 -9.79 -0.64
N GLU A 174 -57.51 -9.26 -0.49
CA GLU A 174 -57.73 -7.80 -0.60
C GLU A 174 -57.03 -7.06 0.52
N ASN A 175 -56.06 -6.21 0.17
CA ASN A 175 -55.29 -5.43 1.11
C ASN A 175 -56.14 -4.25 1.64
N PRO A 176 -56.61 -4.26 2.90
CA PRO A 176 -57.58 -3.27 3.42
C PRO A 176 -57.05 -1.83 3.49
N GLY A 177 -55.83 -1.60 3.05
CA GLY A 177 -55.15 -0.29 3.21
C GLY A 177 -55.27 0.67 2.02
N LYS A 178 -55.76 0.26 0.82
CA LYS A 178 -55.90 1.17 -0.34
C LYS A 178 -57.35 1.57 -0.58
N LYS A 179 -57.92 2.43 0.30
CA LYS A 179 -59.11 3.21 -0.06
C LYS A 179 -58.72 4.19 -1.18
N LYS A 180 -59.10 3.86 -2.43
CA LYS A 180 -59.09 4.84 -3.53
C LYS A 180 -59.96 5.99 -3.12
N ALA A 181 -59.44 7.17 -2.92
CA ALA A 181 -60.17 8.41 -2.89
C ALA A 181 -60.81 8.59 -4.26
N ARG A 182 -62.11 8.36 -4.33
CA ARG A 182 -62.94 8.73 -5.46
C ARG A 182 -63.24 10.22 -5.29
N ILE A 183 -62.56 11.03 -6.08
CA ILE A 183 -62.93 12.44 -6.27
C ILE A 183 -64.12 12.42 -7.23
N GLY A 184 -65.24 12.94 -6.75
CA GLY A 184 -66.40 13.29 -7.56
C GLY A 184 -66.21 14.66 -8.25
#